data_340fcfa81fef635f33c8ba3ca85bbb76
#
_entry.id   340fcfa81fef635f33c8ba3ca85bbb76
#
_cell.length_a   1.000
_cell.length_b   1.000
_cell.length_c   1.000
_cell.angle_alpha   90.00
_cell.angle_beta   90.00
_cell.angle_gamma   90.00
#
_symmetry.space_group_name_H-M   'P 1'
#
loop_
_entity.id
_entity.type
_entity.pdbx_description
1 polymer ?
#
loop_
_entity_poly.entity_id
_entity_poly.type
_entity_poly.pdbx_seq_one_letter_code
_entity_poly.pdbx_strand_id
1 'polypeptide(L)'
;MPTLRTFIATVLLGLSLCVGPLHAAEPPTAEAVQQSLDKIADRKLPDADQKALQAVLQQTLTLLESKADYEQRLNDVKQQLNDAPRQTGENQRELARLKASTPIPVAQRYKDLSVPQLEQMLAERTTQQGELQKALAIANSQSIAAQTRPERAQAEISNSQTRIQQIGNILKTGRDNGKLLTPDQRNQLNAEAASLTALIALRRQELAGNSLLQDLSGSQHDLLLEKTTRQDQEIQDLQTLI
;
A
#
# COMPACT_ATOMS: atom_id res chain seq x y z
N MET A 1 40.91 37.45 -23.81
CA MET A 1 39.60 37.56 -24.47
C MET A 1 38.61 36.72 -23.66
N PRO A 2 37.53 37.32 -23.19
CA PRO A 2 36.73 36.79 -22.10
C PRO A 2 35.47 36.02 -22.54
N THR A 3 35.04 35.11 -21.69
CA THR A 3 33.64 34.86 -21.28
C THR A 3 32.64 34.31 -22.30
N LEU A 4 32.35 33.02 -22.15
CA LEU A 4 31.01 32.53 -22.37
C LEU A 4 30.66 31.42 -21.33
N ARG A 5 30.55 31.88 -20.11
CA ARG A 5 29.85 31.15 -19.01
C ARG A 5 28.74 32.07 -18.56
N THR A 6 27.54 31.76 -18.88
CA THR A 6 26.27 32.17 -18.29
C THR A 6 25.16 32.02 -19.32
N PHE A 7 24.24 31.18 -19.07
CA PHE A 7 22.82 31.16 -19.48
C PHE A 7 22.30 29.72 -19.59
N ILE A 8 22.29 28.95 -18.51
CA ILE A 8 21.31 27.88 -18.31
C ILE A 8 20.92 27.93 -16.81
N ALA A 9 20.19 28.94 -16.47
CA ALA A 9 19.42 28.98 -15.25
C ALA A 9 18.15 29.76 -15.59
N THR A 10 17.01 29.28 -15.22
CA THR A 10 15.71 29.89 -15.36
C THR A 10 14.81 29.38 -16.50
N VAL A 11 14.31 28.13 -16.39
CA VAL A 11 12.93 27.82 -16.75
C VAL A 11 12.46 26.69 -15.83
N LEU A 12 12.29 27.00 -14.58
CA LEU A 12 11.59 26.16 -13.61
C LEU A 12 10.70 27.10 -12.80
N LEU A 13 9.84 27.81 -13.52
CA LEU A 13 8.86 28.68 -12.88
C LEU A 13 7.47 28.39 -13.46
N GLY A 14 6.59 27.92 -12.63
CA GLY A 14 5.21 28.28 -12.75
C GLY A 14 4.26 27.32 -13.40
N LEU A 15 4.02 26.16 -12.79
CA LEU A 15 2.67 25.58 -12.80
C LEU A 15 2.20 25.35 -11.36
N SER A 16 2.22 26.43 -10.57
CA SER A 16 1.34 26.55 -9.42
C SER A 16 -0.07 26.74 -9.98
N LEU A 17 -0.72 25.64 -10.33
CA LEU A 17 -2.16 25.61 -10.41
C LEU A 17 -2.66 25.94 -9.01
N CYS A 18 -3.09 27.22 -8.84
CA CYS A 18 -3.92 27.64 -7.75
C CYS A 18 -5.22 26.81 -7.78
N VAL A 19 -5.19 25.61 -7.25
CA VAL A 19 -6.38 24.96 -6.75
C VAL A 19 -6.72 25.74 -5.50
N GLY A 20 -7.53 26.79 -5.66
CA GLY A 20 -8.16 27.47 -4.54
C GLY A 20 -8.81 26.40 -3.67
N PRO A 21 -8.76 26.51 -2.34
CA PRO A 21 -9.43 25.56 -1.47
C PRO A 21 -10.92 25.59 -1.82
N LEU A 22 -11.39 24.56 -2.50
CA LEU A 22 -12.79 24.19 -2.46
C LEU A 22 -13.08 23.96 -0.97
N HIS A 23 -13.75 24.91 -0.32
CA HIS A 23 -14.32 24.69 0.99
C HIS A 23 -15.43 23.66 0.84
N ALA A 24 -15.03 22.41 0.66
CA ALA A 24 -15.93 21.29 0.94
C ALA A 24 -16.25 21.40 2.44
N ALA A 25 -17.50 21.42 2.78
CA ALA A 25 -17.91 21.33 4.17
C ALA A 25 -17.25 20.09 4.76
N GLU A 26 -16.79 20.20 6.01
CA GLU A 26 -16.13 19.09 6.70
C GLU A 26 -17.04 17.85 6.64
N PRO A 27 -16.51 16.68 6.27
CA PRO A 27 -17.33 15.47 6.20
C PRO A 27 -17.89 15.15 7.61
N PRO A 28 -19.06 14.53 7.71
CA PRO A 28 -19.61 14.13 8.99
C PRO A 28 -18.68 13.12 9.67
N THR A 29 -18.74 13.02 10.99
CA THR A 29 -18.04 11.95 11.71
C THR A 29 -18.79 10.64 11.59
N ALA A 30 -18.09 9.51 11.70
CA ALA A 30 -18.70 8.17 11.64
C ALA A 30 -19.74 8.00 12.76
N GLU A 31 -19.45 8.53 13.96
CA GLU A 31 -20.36 8.52 15.11
C GLU A 31 -21.66 9.28 14.84
N ALA A 32 -21.58 10.45 14.19
CA ALA A 32 -22.76 11.25 13.86
C ALA A 32 -23.64 10.54 12.82
N VAL A 33 -23.02 9.84 11.87
CA VAL A 33 -23.75 9.04 10.86
C VAL A 33 -24.38 7.81 11.52
N GLN A 34 -23.66 7.12 12.42
CA GLN A 34 -24.19 5.98 13.15
C GLN A 34 -25.38 6.38 14.02
N GLN A 35 -25.29 7.49 14.76
CA GLN A 35 -26.42 8.03 15.52
C GLN A 35 -27.63 8.36 14.64
N SER A 36 -27.40 8.80 13.40
CA SER A 36 -28.47 9.07 12.43
C SER A 36 -29.12 7.77 11.94
N LEU A 37 -28.35 6.68 11.79
CA LEU A 37 -28.86 5.35 11.47
C LEU A 37 -29.70 4.79 12.61
N ASP A 38 -29.25 4.89 13.85
CA ASP A 38 -29.95 4.36 15.02
C ASP A 38 -31.28 5.07 15.22
N LYS A 39 -31.38 6.34 14.84
CA LYS A 39 -32.61 7.17 14.98
C LYS A 39 -33.46 7.21 13.70
N ILE A 40 -33.20 6.34 12.74
CA ILE A 40 -33.90 6.39 11.43
C ILE A 40 -35.39 6.13 11.58
N ALA A 41 -35.77 5.20 12.48
CA ALA A 41 -37.17 4.88 12.80
C ALA A 41 -37.93 6.06 13.39
N ASP A 42 -37.28 6.93 14.16
CA ASP A 42 -37.87 8.10 14.80
C ASP A 42 -38.29 9.18 13.80
N ARG A 43 -37.74 9.16 12.59
CA ARG A 43 -38.02 10.12 11.52
C ARG A 43 -39.42 9.92 10.90
N LYS A 44 -40.12 8.82 11.21
CA LYS A 44 -41.48 8.50 10.73
C LYS A 44 -41.67 8.67 9.21
N LEU A 45 -40.67 8.28 8.45
CA LEU A 45 -40.69 8.32 6.99
C LEU A 45 -41.49 7.14 6.43
N PRO A 46 -42.04 7.25 5.21
CA PRO A 46 -42.54 6.11 4.46
C PRO A 46 -41.45 5.03 4.29
N ASP A 47 -41.85 3.75 4.27
CA ASP A 47 -40.90 2.62 4.20
C ASP A 47 -39.87 2.73 3.06
N ALA A 48 -40.29 3.22 1.90
CA ALA A 48 -39.39 3.42 0.75
C ALA A 48 -38.33 4.49 1.03
N ASP A 49 -38.73 5.61 1.64
CA ASP A 49 -37.84 6.73 1.97
C ASP A 49 -36.90 6.35 3.13
N GLN A 50 -37.42 5.57 4.10
CA GLN A 50 -36.60 5.04 5.19
C GLN A 50 -35.48 4.13 4.66
N LYS A 51 -35.80 3.20 3.77
CA LYS A 51 -34.81 2.31 3.13
C LYS A 51 -33.80 3.12 2.30
N ALA A 52 -34.24 4.10 1.53
CA ALA A 52 -33.37 4.97 0.76
C ALA A 52 -32.41 5.76 1.66
N LEU A 53 -32.90 6.34 2.76
CA LEU A 53 -32.08 7.04 3.73
C LEU A 53 -31.09 6.11 4.41
N GLN A 54 -31.51 4.91 4.81
CA GLN A 54 -30.62 3.90 5.40
C GLN A 54 -29.47 3.56 4.46
N ALA A 55 -29.74 3.37 3.16
CA ALA A 55 -28.71 3.10 2.17
C ALA A 55 -27.70 4.26 2.05
N VAL A 56 -28.16 5.52 2.03
CA VAL A 56 -27.30 6.71 1.99
C VAL A 56 -26.39 6.76 3.22
N LEU A 57 -26.94 6.55 4.43
CA LEU A 57 -26.17 6.60 5.67
C LEU A 57 -25.16 5.46 5.77
N GLN A 58 -25.56 4.23 5.39
CA GLN A 58 -24.62 3.08 5.34
C GLN A 58 -23.49 3.31 4.36
N GLN A 59 -23.79 3.82 3.16
CA GLN A 59 -22.75 4.16 2.19
C GLN A 59 -21.83 5.28 2.71
N THR A 60 -22.38 6.25 3.44
CA THR A 60 -21.56 7.31 4.07
C THR A 60 -20.58 6.73 5.08
N LEU A 61 -21.00 5.77 5.92
CA LEU A 61 -20.11 5.06 6.85
C LEU A 61 -18.99 4.34 6.11
N THR A 62 -19.33 3.56 5.08
CA THR A 62 -18.31 2.85 4.27
C THR A 62 -17.28 3.80 3.64
N LEU A 63 -17.71 5.00 3.21
CA LEU A 63 -16.80 6.02 2.68
C LEU A 63 -15.89 6.59 3.76
N LEU A 64 -16.39 6.81 4.97
CA LEU A 64 -15.60 7.28 6.11
C LEU A 64 -14.60 6.22 6.60
N GLU A 65 -15.01 4.95 6.62
CA GLU A 65 -14.13 3.81 6.90
C GLU A 65 -13.02 3.69 5.85
N SER A 66 -13.37 3.82 4.57
CA SER A 66 -12.40 3.83 3.48
C SER A 66 -11.41 4.99 3.60
N LYS A 67 -11.88 6.19 4.00
CA LYS A 67 -11.00 7.33 4.28
C LYS A 67 -9.99 6.99 5.38
N ALA A 68 -10.46 6.43 6.49
CA ALA A 68 -9.60 6.05 7.61
C ALA A 68 -8.58 4.97 7.21
N ASP A 69 -8.97 3.97 6.42
CA ASP A 69 -8.07 2.95 5.87
C ASP A 69 -6.97 3.59 5.00
N TYR A 70 -7.34 4.50 4.09
CA TYR A 70 -6.35 5.18 3.24
C TYR A 70 -5.39 6.05 4.05
N GLU A 71 -5.87 6.73 5.09
CA GLU A 71 -5.01 7.53 5.99
C GLU A 71 -4.06 6.66 6.80
N GLN A 72 -4.53 5.52 7.30
CA GLN A 72 -3.67 4.54 7.98
C GLN A 72 -2.61 4.00 7.02
N ARG A 73 -2.99 3.52 5.84
CA ARG A 73 -2.07 3.01 4.83
C ARG A 73 -1.07 4.07 4.36
N LEU A 74 -1.47 5.33 4.28
CA LEU A 74 -0.55 6.42 3.99
C LEU A 74 0.55 6.55 5.06
N ASN A 75 0.18 6.39 6.32
CA ASN A 75 1.15 6.40 7.43
C ASN A 75 2.08 5.20 7.36
N ASP A 76 1.54 4.01 7.08
CA ASP A 76 2.32 2.77 6.92
C ASP A 76 3.32 2.90 5.76
N VAL A 77 2.89 3.44 4.62
CA VAL A 77 3.78 3.71 3.47
C VAL A 77 4.87 4.72 3.83
N LYS A 78 4.54 5.80 4.53
CA LYS A 78 5.56 6.77 4.98
C LYS A 78 6.60 6.12 5.89
N GLN A 79 6.18 5.30 6.83
CA GLN A 79 7.07 4.55 7.70
C GLN A 79 7.94 3.58 6.90
N GLN A 80 7.34 2.80 6.01
CA GLN A 80 8.07 1.88 5.13
C GLN A 80 9.12 2.60 4.29
N LEU A 81 8.78 3.75 3.70
CA LEU A 81 9.72 4.56 2.92
C LEU A 81 10.88 5.11 3.75
N ASN A 82 10.62 5.49 5.00
CA ASN A 82 11.65 5.94 5.92
C ASN A 82 12.65 4.81 6.26
N ASP A 83 12.15 3.59 6.43
CA ASP A 83 12.95 2.41 6.77
C ASP A 83 13.62 1.74 5.56
N ALA A 84 13.08 1.94 4.35
CA ALA A 84 13.51 1.24 3.13
C ALA A 84 15.01 1.33 2.84
N PRO A 85 15.69 2.50 2.91
CA PRO A 85 17.13 2.58 2.62
C PRO A 85 17.97 1.75 3.59
N ARG A 86 17.61 1.75 4.87
CA ARG A 86 18.30 0.96 5.90
C ARG A 86 18.12 -0.53 5.64
N GLN A 87 16.89 -0.99 5.44
CA GLN A 87 16.56 -2.39 5.20
C GLN A 87 17.20 -2.90 3.90
N THR A 88 17.17 -2.10 2.83
CA THR A 88 17.85 -2.42 1.56
C THR A 88 19.35 -2.63 1.78
N GLY A 89 20.01 -1.73 2.52
CA GLY A 89 21.43 -1.86 2.83
C GLY A 89 21.75 -3.07 3.73
N GLU A 90 20.87 -3.43 4.67
CA GLU A 90 21.00 -4.64 5.49
C GLU A 90 20.88 -5.91 4.63
N ASN A 91 19.86 -5.98 3.77
CA ASN A 91 19.66 -7.10 2.86
C ASN A 91 20.85 -7.30 1.91
N GLN A 92 21.36 -6.22 1.32
CA GLN A 92 22.51 -6.28 0.42
C GLN A 92 23.79 -6.75 1.13
N ARG A 93 24.03 -6.26 2.36
CA ARG A 93 25.19 -6.71 3.17
C ARG A 93 25.10 -8.19 3.53
N GLU A 94 23.90 -8.63 3.95
CA GLU A 94 23.67 -10.03 4.29
C GLU A 94 23.84 -10.93 3.05
N LEU A 95 23.29 -10.52 1.91
CA LEU A 95 23.45 -11.23 0.63
C LEU A 95 24.93 -11.32 0.23
N ALA A 96 25.67 -10.22 0.33
CA ALA A 96 27.10 -10.21 0.04
C ALA A 96 27.89 -11.12 0.98
N ARG A 97 27.54 -11.13 2.29
CA ARG A 97 28.14 -12.05 3.27
C ARG A 97 27.85 -13.50 2.94
N LEU A 98 26.62 -13.83 2.59
CA LEU A 98 26.25 -15.18 2.17
C LEU A 98 27.06 -15.59 0.93
N LYS A 99 27.08 -14.79 -0.12
CA LYS A 99 27.81 -15.10 -1.36
C LYS A 99 29.31 -15.24 -1.16
N ALA A 100 29.90 -14.49 -0.23
CA ALA A 100 31.33 -14.60 0.09
C ALA A 100 31.67 -15.80 0.98
N SER A 101 30.69 -16.36 1.71
CA SER A 101 30.92 -17.51 2.58
C SER A 101 30.85 -18.81 1.79
N THR A 102 31.87 -19.65 1.93
CA THR A 102 31.84 -21.03 1.46
C THR A 102 31.12 -21.90 2.51
N PRO A 103 30.00 -22.55 2.17
CA PRO A 103 29.35 -23.45 3.11
C PRO A 103 30.29 -24.58 3.55
N ILE A 104 30.30 -24.88 4.83
CA ILE A 104 30.98 -26.07 5.33
C ILE A 104 30.20 -27.27 4.82
N PRO A 105 30.87 -28.28 4.19
CA PRO A 105 30.19 -29.46 3.71
C PRO A 105 29.36 -30.12 4.82
N VAL A 106 28.15 -30.57 4.50
CA VAL A 106 27.19 -31.15 5.46
C VAL A 106 27.79 -32.34 6.15
N ALA A 107 28.49 -33.22 5.40
CA ALA A 107 29.20 -34.37 5.95
C ALA A 107 30.25 -34.01 7.02
N GLN A 108 30.92 -32.85 6.87
CA GLN A 108 31.87 -32.36 7.87
C GLN A 108 31.17 -31.67 9.05
N ARG A 109 30.09 -30.94 8.79
CA ARG A 109 29.31 -30.20 9.80
C ARG A 109 28.60 -31.17 10.78
N TYR A 110 28.09 -32.28 10.27
CA TYR A 110 27.24 -33.22 10.98
C TYR A 110 27.88 -34.59 11.17
N LYS A 111 29.19 -34.70 11.04
CA LYS A 111 29.98 -35.97 11.14
C LYS A 111 29.75 -36.79 12.41
N ASP A 112 29.39 -36.09 13.51
CA ASP A 112 29.24 -36.71 14.84
C ASP A 112 27.75 -37.02 15.17
N LEU A 113 26.82 -36.79 14.24
CA LEU A 113 25.39 -37.03 14.44
C LEU A 113 25.03 -38.47 14.03
N SER A 114 24.14 -39.09 14.83
CA SER A 114 23.50 -40.33 14.47
C SER A 114 22.42 -40.16 13.40
N VAL A 115 22.07 -41.28 12.71
CA VAL A 115 21.02 -41.25 11.67
C VAL A 115 19.70 -40.65 12.18
N PRO A 116 19.15 -41.00 13.38
CA PRO A 116 17.93 -40.34 13.87
C PRO A 116 18.07 -38.82 14.08
N GLN A 117 19.27 -38.37 14.46
CA GLN A 117 19.51 -36.92 14.61
C GLN A 117 19.60 -36.22 13.26
N LEU A 118 20.17 -36.85 12.23
CA LEU A 118 20.18 -36.36 10.86
C LEU A 118 18.77 -36.28 10.27
N GLU A 119 17.93 -37.27 10.51
CA GLU A 119 16.51 -37.26 10.11
C GLU A 119 15.73 -36.15 10.77
N GLN A 120 15.95 -35.91 12.07
CA GLN A 120 15.35 -34.74 12.76
C GLN A 120 15.82 -33.43 12.13
N MET A 121 17.13 -33.29 11.87
CA MET A 121 17.69 -32.08 11.23
C MET A 121 17.08 -31.89 9.84
N LEU A 122 16.94 -32.94 9.05
CA LEU A 122 16.30 -32.87 7.73
C LEU A 122 14.87 -32.38 7.83
N ALA A 123 14.09 -32.88 8.81
CA ALA A 123 12.71 -32.43 9.03
C ALA A 123 12.66 -30.93 9.40
N GLU A 124 13.56 -30.47 10.27
CA GLU A 124 13.67 -29.05 10.65
C GLU A 124 14.03 -28.18 9.44
N ARG A 125 15.02 -28.57 8.63
CA ARG A 125 15.44 -27.87 7.41
C ARG A 125 14.34 -27.82 6.36
N THR A 126 13.59 -28.91 6.21
CA THR A 126 12.44 -28.96 5.30
C THR A 126 11.33 -28.00 5.73
N THR A 127 11.07 -27.90 7.04
CA THR A 127 10.10 -26.92 7.57
C THR A 127 10.56 -25.47 7.29
N GLN A 128 11.82 -25.16 7.59
CA GLN A 128 12.42 -23.85 7.31
C GLN A 128 12.38 -23.50 5.81
N GLN A 129 12.60 -24.48 4.95
CA GLN A 129 12.48 -24.34 3.49
C GLN A 129 11.07 -23.89 3.08
N GLY A 130 10.04 -24.51 3.66
CA GLY A 130 8.65 -24.12 3.40
C GLY A 130 8.36 -22.67 3.80
N GLU A 131 8.94 -22.17 4.89
CA GLU A 131 8.83 -20.78 5.32
C GLU A 131 9.57 -19.81 4.38
N LEU A 132 10.79 -20.17 3.97
CA LEU A 132 11.56 -19.38 2.99
C LEU A 132 10.85 -19.27 1.64
N GLN A 133 10.27 -20.37 1.16
CA GLN A 133 9.50 -20.38 -0.10
C GLN A 133 8.28 -19.49 -0.02
N LYS A 134 7.54 -19.49 1.10
CA LYS A 134 6.41 -18.56 1.34
C LYS A 134 6.89 -17.11 1.35
N ALA A 135 7.98 -16.82 2.06
CA ALA A 135 8.55 -15.49 2.12
C ALA A 135 9.01 -15.00 0.72
N LEU A 136 9.65 -15.88 -0.06
CA LEU A 136 10.08 -15.57 -1.44
C LEU A 136 8.88 -15.30 -2.36
N ALA A 137 7.80 -16.08 -2.24
CA ALA A 137 6.57 -15.84 -3.01
C ALA A 137 5.96 -14.47 -2.69
N ILE A 138 5.94 -14.07 -1.41
CA ILE A 138 5.49 -12.74 -0.99
C ILE A 138 6.40 -11.66 -1.57
N ALA A 139 7.72 -11.79 -1.46
CA ALA A 139 8.68 -10.81 -1.99
C ALA A 139 8.56 -10.67 -3.52
N ASN A 140 8.36 -11.76 -4.24
CA ASN A 140 8.11 -11.75 -5.68
C ASN A 140 6.81 -11.00 -6.03
N SER A 141 5.72 -11.26 -5.31
CA SER A 141 4.45 -10.54 -5.47
C SER A 141 4.61 -9.04 -5.22
N GLN A 142 5.36 -8.66 -4.18
CA GLN A 142 5.66 -7.25 -3.87
C GLN A 142 6.49 -6.58 -4.97
N SER A 143 7.47 -7.29 -5.52
CA SER A 143 8.28 -6.79 -6.65
C SER A 143 7.42 -6.52 -7.89
N ILE A 144 6.56 -7.45 -8.27
CA ILE A 144 5.60 -7.27 -9.37
C ILE A 144 4.65 -6.10 -9.09
N ALA A 145 4.13 -6.01 -7.87
CA ALA A 145 3.25 -4.92 -7.46
C ALA A 145 3.96 -3.56 -7.56
N ALA A 146 5.23 -3.48 -7.18
CA ALA A 146 6.02 -2.25 -7.28
C ALA A 146 6.25 -1.82 -8.75
N GLN A 147 6.39 -2.77 -9.68
CA GLN A 147 6.55 -2.48 -11.11
C GLN A 147 5.27 -1.93 -11.75
N THR A 148 4.10 -2.47 -11.37
CA THR A 148 2.79 -2.09 -11.95
C THR A 148 2.12 -0.92 -11.20
N ARG A 149 2.62 -0.54 -10.03
CA ARG A 149 2.06 0.52 -9.17
C ARG A 149 1.97 1.88 -9.87
N PRO A 150 3.00 2.36 -10.60
CA PRO A 150 2.95 3.70 -11.18
C PRO A 150 1.75 3.91 -12.09
N GLU A 151 1.52 2.99 -13.01
CA GLU A 151 0.41 3.08 -13.96
C GLU A 151 -0.95 3.05 -13.27
N ARG A 152 -1.16 2.10 -12.35
CA ARG A 152 -2.40 2.00 -11.57
C ARG A 152 -2.64 3.23 -10.71
N ALA A 153 -1.63 3.69 -9.98
CA ALA A 153 -1.75 4.85 -9.12
C ALA A 153 -2.08 6.12 -9.92
N GLN A 154 -1.47 6.31 -11.09
CA GLN A 154 -1.75 7.44 -11.96
C GLN A 154 -3.21 7.42 -12.44
N ALA A 155 -3.72 6.27 -12.87
CA ALA A 155 -5.09 6.10 -13.29
C ALA A 155 -6.08 6.38 -12.14
N GLU A 156 -5.81 5.84 -10.94
CA GLU A 156 -6.66 6.06 -9.77
C GLU A 156 -6.65 7.54 -9.33
N ILE A 157 -5.50 8.22 -9.37
CA ILE A 157 -5.42 9.66 -9.08
C ILE A 157 -6.27 10.45 -10.08
N SER A 158 -6.14 10.18 -11.38
CA SER A 158 -6.89 10.89 -12.42
C SER A 158 -8.40 10.69 -12.27
N ASN A 159 -8.83 9.44 -12.08
CA ASN A 159 -10.25 9.11 -11.90
C ASN A 159 -10.82 9.77 -10.64
N SER A 160 -10.07 9.72 -9.54
CA SER A 160 -10.47 10.34 -8.26
C SER A 160 -10.58 11.86 -8.37
N GLN A 161 -9.63 12.51 -9.04
CA GLN A 161 -9.69 13.96 -9.29
C GLN A 161 -10.91 14.36 -10.12
N THR A 162 -11.20 13.62 -11.19
CA THR A 162 -12.38 13.83 -12.02
C THR A 162 -13.66 13.69 -11.19
N ARG A 163 -13.73 12.65 -10.35
CA ARG A 163 -14.90 12.43 -9.49
C ARG A 163 -15.07 13.52 -8.43
N ILE A 164 -13.99 13.97 -7.80
CA ILE A 164 -14.02 15.11 -6.86
C ILE A 164 -14.54 16.38 -7.54
N GLN A 165 -14.12 16.64 -8.77
CA GLN A 165 -14.64 17.80 -9.54
C GLN A 165 -16.14 17.67 -9.81
N GLN A 166 -16.62 16.48 -10.19
CA GLN A 166 -18.04 16.20 -10.37
C GLN A 166 -18.82 16.44 -9.08
N ILE A 167 -18.34 15.89 -7.96
CA ILE A 167 -18.94 16.08 -6.63
C ILE A 167 -19.00 17.58 -6.29
N GLY A 168 -17.91 18.32 -6.51
CA GLY A 168 -17.87 19.77 -6.28
C GLY A 168 -18.94 20.53 -7.07
N ASN A 169 -19.16 20.17 -8.33
CA ASN A 169 -20.22 20.75 -9.16
C ASN A 169 -21.62 20.41 -8.64
N ILE A 170 -21.87 19.17 -8.25
CA ILE A 170 -23.13 18.70 -7.67
C ILE A 170 -23.42 19.44 -6.36
N LEU A 171 -22.44 19.55 -5.48
CA LEU A 171 -22.59 20.26 -4.20
C LEU A 171 -22.83 21.76 -4.40
N LYS A 172 -22.15 22.38 -5.37
CA LYS A 172 -22.32 23.81 -5.70
C LYS A 172 -23.71 24.12 -6.27
N THR A 173 -24.23 23.24 -7.14
CA THR A 173 -25.58 23.41 -7.69
C THR A 173 -26.68 22.99 -6.72
N GLY A 174 -26.34 22.16 -5.72
CA GLY A 174 -27.29 21.59 -4.78
C GLY A 174 -28.27 20.59 -5.42
N ARG A 175 -27.94 20.11 -6.63
CA ARG A 175 -28.78 19.21 -7.40
C ARG A 175 -27.95 18.08 -8.00
N ASP A 176 -28.51 16.88 -7.95
CA ASP A 176 -28.01 15.73 -8.70
C ASP A 176 -29.12 15.24 -9.64
N ASN A 177 -28.80 15.10 -10.93
CA ASN A 177 -29.75 14.71 -11.98
C ASN A 177 -31.08 15.51 -11.92
N GLY A 178 -30.98 16.83 -11.65
CA GLY A 178 -32.13 17.73 -11.58
C GLY A 178 -32.90 17.71 -10.24
N LYS A 179 -32.62 16.73 -9.33
CA LYS A 179 -33.24 16.64 -8.02
C LYS A 179 -32.44 17.40 -6.98
N LEU A 180 -33.11 18.07 -6.05
CA LEU A 180 -32.46 18.72 -4.91
C LEU A 180 -31.83 17.68 -3.99
N LEU A 181 -30.59 17.93 -3.56
CA LEU A 181 -29.91 17.10 -2.58
C LEU A 181 -30.51 17.27 -1.19
N THR A 182 -30.76 16.17 -0.52
CA THR A 182 -31.03 16.16 0.91
C THR A 182 -29.75 16.45 1.71
N PRO A 183 -29.84 16.88 2.97
CA PRO A 183 -28.68 17.04 3.84
C PRO A 183 -27.83 15.78 3.94
N ASP A 184 -28.46 14.59 4.07
CA ASP A 184 -27.77 13.32 4.18
C ASP A 184 -27.02 12.94 2.87
N GLN A 185 -27.59 13.25 1.70
CA GLN A 185 -26.90 13.09 0.41
C GLN A 185 -25.72 14.06 0.24
N ARG A 186 -25.83 15.29 0.77
CA ARG A 186 -24.68 16.21 0.80
C ARG A 186 -23.55 15.69 1.67
N ASN A 187 -23.88 15.14 2.84
CA ASN A 187 -22.93 14.50 3.75
C ASN A 187 -22.25 13.30 3.10
N GLN A 188 -22.99 12.46 2.37
CA GLN A 188 -22.45 11.35 1.60
C GLN A 188 -21.44 11.81 0.54
N LEU A 189 -21.77 12.85 -0.24
CA LEU A 189 -20.87 13.41 -1.25
C LEU A 189 -19.62 14.02 -0.63
N ASN A 190 -19.75 14.69 0.52
CA ASN A 190 -18.59 15.21 1.25
C ASN A 190 -17.69 14.07 1.77
N ALA A 191 -18.27 12.99 2.29
CA ALA A 191 -17.54 11.82 2.72
C ALA A 191 -16.82 11.12 1.53
N GLU A 192 -17.49 11.03 0.36
CA GLU A 192 -16.88 10.51 -0.86
C GLU A 192 -15.69 11.36 -1.31
N ALA A 193 -15.85 12.67 -1.37
CA ALA A 193 -14.76 13.58 -1.72
C ALA A 193 -13.57 13.50 -0.76
N ALA A 194 -13.84 13.36 0.54
CA ALA A 194 -12.81 13.20 1.57
C ALA A 194 -12.07 11.85 1.44
N SER A 195 -12.80 10.75 1.20
CA SER A 195 -12.21 9.43 0.95
C SER A 195 -11.32 9.42 -0.29
N LEU A 196 -11.80 9.99 -1.40
CA LEU A 196 -11.01 10.13 -2.63
C LEU A 196 -9.77 11.02 -2.45
N THR A 197 -9.87 12.06 -1.63
CA THR A 197 -8.73 12.92 -1.30
C THR A 197 -7.66 12.15 -0.52
N ALA A 198 -8.06 11.32 0.44
CA ALA A 198 -7.15 10.45 1.18
C ALA A 198 -6.51 9.39 0.26
N LEU A 199 -7.28 8.80 -0.66
CA LEU A 199 -6.76 7.88 -1.68
C LEU A 199 -5.71 8.55 -2.57
N ILE A 200 -5.96 9.76 -3.06
CA ILE A 200 -5.00 10.53 -3.86
C ILE A 200 -3.70 10.77 -3.07
N ALA A 201 -3.81 11.13 -1.80
CA ALA A 201 -2.63 11.35 -0.95
C ALA A 201 -1.80 10.07 -0.80
N LEU A 202 -2.44 8.92 -0.55
CA LEU A 202 -1.81 7.62 -0.50
C LEU A 202 -1.09 7.29 -1.83
N ARG A 203 -1.80 7.39 -2.97
CA ARG A 203 -1.24 7.06 -4.28
C ARG A 203 -0.07 7.96 -4.68
N ARG A 204 -0.13 9.24 -4.34
CA ARG A 204 0.98 10.18 -4.55
C ARG A 204 2.21 9.80 -3.73
N GLN A 205 2.02 9.40 -2.48
CA GLN A 205 3.11 8.95 -1.62
C GLN A 205 3.74 7.65 -2.14
N GLU A 206 2.93 6.69 -2.58
CA GLU A 206 3.39 5.45 -3.20
C GLU A 206 4.19 5.72 -4.49
N LEU A 207 3.75 6.67 -5.32
CA LEU A 207 4.47 7.08 -6.54
C LEU A 207 5.80 7.77 -6.20
N ALA A 208 5.79 8.70 -5.26
CA ALA A 208 6.98 9.44 -4.87
C ALA A 208 8.08 8.52 -4.31
N GLY A 209 7.67 7.45 -3.60
CA GLY A 209 8.59 6.48 -3.01
C GLY A 209 8.79 5.20 -3.82
N ASN A 210 8.24 5.10 -5.03
CA ASN A 210 8.19 3.83 -5.76
C ASN A 210 9.57 3.22 -6.04
N SER A 211 10.59 4.02 -6.34
CA SER A 211 11.96 3.53 -6.54
C SER A 211 12.53 2.90 -5.26
N LEU A 212 12.35 3.53 -4.10
CA LEU A 212 12.79 2.97 -2.82
C LEU A 212 12.09 1.65 -2.48
N LEU A 213 10.80 1.55 -2.81
CA LEU A 213 10.04 0.31 -2.61
C LEU A 213 10.48 -0.79 -3.60
N GLN A 214 10.86 -0.44 -4.81
CA GLN A 214 11.44 -1.38 -5.79
C GLN A 214 12.80 -1.89 -5.31
N ASP A 215 13.69 -1.00 -4.85
CA ASP A 215 15.01 -1.37 -4.35
C ASP A 215 14.89 -2.28 -3.12
N LEU A 216 13.97 -1.95 -2.21
CA LEU A 216 13.71 -2.77 -1.02
C LEU A 216 13.18 -4.17 -1.41
N SER A 217 12.16 -4.24 -2.25
CA SER A 217 11.58 -5.53 -2.67
C SER A 217 12.56 -6.36 -3.49
N GLY A 218 13.37 -5.74 -4.35
CA GLY A 218 14.43 -6.40 -5.11
C GLY A 218 15.51 -6.98 -4.20
N SER A 219 16.02 -6.18 -3.26
CA SER A 219 17.05 -6.64 -2.32
C SER A 219 16.55 -7.77 -1.41
N GLN A 220 15.30 -7.70 -0.98
CA GLN A 220 14.66 -8.75 -0.17
C GLN A 220 14.48 -10.04 -0.98
N HIS A 221 14.00 -9.92 -2.22
CA HIS A 221 13.85 -11.07 -3.12
C HIS A 221 15.19 -11.77 -3.34
N ASP A 222 16.26 -11.04 -3.67
CA ASP A 222 17.56 -11.59 -3.95
C ASP A 222 18.18 -12.29 -2.73
N LEU A 223 18.01 -11.70 -1.55
CA LEU A 223 18.43 -12.31 -0.28
C LEU A 223 17.68 -13.62 0.01
N LEU A 224 16.36 -13.61 -0.17
CA LEU A 224 15.53 -14.80 0.07
C LEU A 224 15.83 -15.90 -0.94
N LEU A 225 16.07 -15.55 -2.20
CA LEU A 225 16.46 -16.49 -3.24
C LEU A 225 17.77 -17.20 -2.88
N GLU A 226 18.80 -16.43 -2.46
CA GLU A 226 20.09 -17.01 -2.02
C GLU A 226 19.90 -17.92 -0.79
N LYS A 227 19.10 -17.51 0.21
CA LYS A 227 18.80 -18.31 1.39
C LYS A 227 18.08 -19.61 1.01
N THR A 228 17.09 -19.54 0.13
CA THR A 228 16.35 -20.70 -0.35
C THR A 228 17.27 -21.67 -1.09
N THR A 229 18.10 -21.18 -2.00
CA THR A 229 19.06 -22.01 -2.75
C THR A 229 20.03 -22.75 -1.82
N ARG A 230 20.56 -22.08 -0.79
CA ARG A 230 21.44 -22.69 0.20
C ARG A 230 20.75 -23.74 1.06
N GLN A 231 19.51 -23.46 1.43
CA GLN A 231 18.68 -24.38 2.20
C GLN A 231 18.35 -25.64 1.39
N ASP A 232 18.02 -25.49 0.11
CA ASP A 232 17.82 -26.62 -0.82
C ASP A 232 19.06 -27.50 -0.92
N GLN A 233 20.23 -26.88 -1.08
CA GLN A 233 21.49 -27.61 -1.15
C GLN A 233 21.77 -28.38 0.16
N GLU A 234 21.57 -27.74 1.32
CA GLU A 234 21.75 -28.40 2.62
C GLU A 234 20.81 -29.57 2.80
N ILE A 235 19.55 -29.48 2.36
CA ILE A 235 18.57 -30.57 2.39
C ILE A 235 19.02 -31.74 1.50
N GLN A 236 19.44 -31.45 0.27
CA GLN A 236 19.95 -32.48 -0.64
C GLN A 236 21.19 -33.20 -0.08
N ASP A 237 22.12 -32.44 0.49
CA ASP A 237 23.33 -32.99 1.09
C ASP A 237 22.98 -33.84 2.33
N LEU A 238 22.03 -33.43 3.18
CA LEU A 238 21.53 -34.23 4.30
C LEU A 238 20.88 -35.52 3.85
N GLN A 239 20.04 -35.51 2.81
CA GLN A 239 19.41 -36.68 2.22
C GLN A 239 20.44 -37.69 1.67
N THR A 240 21.58 -37.20 1.20
CA THR A 240 22.67 -38.05 0.68
C THR A 240 23.48 -38.65 1.84
N LEU A 241 23.51 -38.01 3.01
CA LEU A 241 24.26 -38.42 4.18
C LEU A 241 23.52 -39.48 5.02
N ILE A 242 22.18 -39.53 4.96
CA ILE A 242 21.30 -40.49 5.64
C ILE A 242 21.23 -41.80 4.86
#